data_060b570d0d74a55677e198fd1beeac09
#
_entry.id   060b570d0d74a55677e198fd1beeac09
#
_cell.length_a   1.000
_cell.length_b   1.000
_cell.length_c   1.000
_cell.angle_alpha   90.00
_cell.angle_beta   90.00
_cell.angle_gamma   90.00
#
_symmetry.space_group_name_H-M   'P 1'
#
loop_
_entity.id
_entity.type
_entity.pdbx_description
1 polymer ?
#
loop_
_entity_poly.entity_id
_entity_poly.type
_entity_poly.pdbx_seq_one_letter_code
_entity_poly.pdbx_strand_id
1 'polypeptide(L)'
;MKINNQNYQLKSFAVLIMFFLSCGVFAQEIAENSVAISKGDSNLKWGGCPDFMPDGCNIAVLHGNPAEKNADIFFKVPANANIPMHTHTSPERMILVSGEIEVTYEGEQPQTLKEGSYAYGPANKPHSAKCGDAPCVLFIAFEDPIDAMP
;
A
#
# COMPACT_ATOMS: atom_id res chain seq x y z
N MET A 1 78.68 -5.95 -56.62
CA MET A 1 77.23 -5.65 -56.76
C MET A 1 76.52 -6.07 -55.45
N LYS A 2 76.20 -5.11 -54.61
CA LYS A 2 75.64 -5.39 -53.27
C LYS A 2 74.15 -5.35 -53.40
N ILE A 3 73.52 -6.46 -53.04
CA ILE A 3 72.02 -6.53 -52.90
C ILE A 3 71.67 -6.24 -51.45
N ASN A 4 70.89 -5.19 -51.25
CA ASN A 4 70.48 -4.71 -49.96
C ASN A 4 69.12 -5.36 -49.59
N ASN A 5 69.12 -6.21 -48.57
CA ASN A 5 67.91 -6.85 -48.06
C ASN A 5 67.25 -5.94 -47.01
N GLN A 6 66.18 -5.33 -47.37
CA GLN A 6 65.33 -4.59 -46.38
C GLN A 6 64.30 -5.56 -45.73
N ASN A 7 64.49 -5.78 -44.46
CA ASN A 7 63.57 -6.52 -43.65
C ASN A 7 62.33 -5.65 -43.33
N TYR A 8 61.17 -6.03 -43.86
CA TYR A 8 59.89 -5.45 -43.45
C TYR A 8 59.44 -6.15 -42.19
N GLN A 9 59.46 -5.43 -41.06
CA GLN A 9 58.88 -5.83 -39.80
C GLN A 9 57.35 -5.66 -39.91
N LEU A 10 56.62 -6.76 -39.99
CA LEU A 10 55.16 -6.78 -39.92
C LEU A 10 54.77 -6.60 -38.48
N LYS A 11 54.29 -5.40 -38.11
CA LYS A 11 53.69 -5.16 -36.79
C LYS A 11 52.28 -5.68 -36.80
N SER A 12 52.04 -6.85 -36.17
CA SER A 12 50.74 -7.39 -35.90
C SER A 12 50.02 -6.51 -34.86
N PHE A 13 49.03 -5.75 -35.30
CA PHE A 13 48.07 -5.11 -34.41
C PHE A 13 47.05 -6.16 -33.99
N ALA A 14 47.18 -6.67 -32.77
CA ALA A 14 46.15 -7.48 -32.14
C ALA A 14 44.99 -6.54 -31.67
N VAL A 15 43.91 -6.51 -32.41
CA VAL A 15 42.68 -5.82 -32.01
C VAL A 15 41.97 -6.72 -31.03
N LEU A 16 42.05 -6.38 -29.73
CA LEU A 16 41.33 -7.05 -28.66
C LEU A 16 39.87 -6.55 -28.69
N ILE A 17 38.97 -7.31 -29.32
CA ILE A 17 37.52 -7.05 -29.28
C ILE A 17 37.02 -7.52 -27.93
N MET A 18 36.84 -6.59 -26.99
CA MET A 18 36.10 -6.82 -25.74
C MET A 18 34.61 -6.95 -26.07
N PHE A 19 34.09 -8.18 -26.10
CA PHE A 19 32.68 -8.46 -26.06
C PHE A 19 32.17 -8.13 -24.68
N PHE A 20 31.54 -6.95 -24.48
CA PHE A 20 30.70 -6.69 -23.32
C PHE A 20 29.45 -7.56 -23.43
N LEU A 21 29.44 -8.72 -22.76
CA LEU A 21 28.19 -9.42 -22.45
C LEU A 21 27.40 -8.54 -21.48
N SER A 22 26.54 -7.69 -22.02
CA SER A 22 25.49 -7.06 -21.21
C SER A 22 24.50 -8.15 -20.79
N CYS A 23 24.67 -8.76 -19.61
CA CYS A 23 23.61 -9.49 -18.94
C CYS A 23 22.48 -8.50 -18.65
N GLY A 24 21.54 -8.40 -19.57
CA GLY A 24 20.26 -7.76 -19.29
C GLY A 24 19.57 -8.56 -18.18
N VAL A 25 19.57 -8.02 -16.97
CA VAL A 25 18.68 -8.51 -15.91
C VAL A 25 17.28 -8.14 -16.35
N PHE A 26 16.59 -9.05 -17.03
CA PHE A 26 15.16 -8.96 -17.22
C PHE A 26 14.55 -9.17 -15.83
N ALA A 27 14.15 -8.09 -15.16
CA ALA A 27 13.24 -8.19 -14.04
C ALA A 27 11.97 -8.86 -14.59
N GLN A 28 11.73 -10.10 -14.20
CA GLN A 28 10.50 -10.80 -14.53
C GLN A 28 9.41 -10.11 -13.72
N GLU A 29 8.60 -9.30 -14.38
CA GLU A 29 7.40 -8.72 -13.79
C GLU A 29 6.51 -9.90 -13.40
N ILE A 30 6.34 -10.11 -12.10
CA ILE A 30 5.40 -11.11 -11.58
C ILE A 30 4.02 -10.56 -11.94
N ALA A 31 3.34 -11.21 -12.88
CA ALA A 31 2.00 -10.80 -13.26
C ALA A 31 1.08 -10.89 -12.03
N GLU A 32 0.55 -9.77 -11.59
CA GLU A 32 -0.47 -9.71 -10.54
C GLU A 32 -1.77 -10.31 -11.04
N ASN A 33 -2.40 -11.15 -10.22
CA ASN A 33 -3.72 -11.68 -10.53
C ASN A 33 -4.80 -10.68 -10.11
N SER A 34 -5.85 -10.56 -10.93
CA SER A 34 -7.05 -9.83 -10.54
C SER A 34 -7.75 -10.53 -9.38
N VAL A 35 -8.31 -9.72 -8.45
CA VAL A 35 -9.07 -10.21 -7.30
C VAL A 35 -10.47 -9.60 -7.25
N ALA A 36 -11.43 -10.33 -6.69
CA ALA A 36 -12.75 -9.84 -6.36
C ALA A 36 -13.08 -10.36 -4.95
N ILE A 37 -13.14 -9.46 -3.98
CA ILE A 37 -13.27 -9.80 -2.56
C ILE A 37 -14.46 -9.04 -1.97
N SER A 38 -15.34 -9.74 -1.25
CA SER A 38 -16.41 -9.14 -0.46
C SER A 38 -16.08 -9.16 1.04
N LYS A 39 -16.71 -8.27 1.82
CA LYS A 39 -16.55 -8.25 3.29
C LYS A 39 -16.96 -9.54 4.00
N GLY A 40 -17.73 -10.38 3.34
CA GLY A 40 -18.20 -11.68 3.83
C GLY A 40 -17.42 -12.87 3.32
N ASP A 41 -16.32 -12.66 2.58
CA ASP A 41 -15.51 -13.76 2.07
C ASP A 41 -14.87 -14.55 3.22
N SER A 42 -15.09 -15.85 3.24
CA SER A 42 -14.56 -16.76 4.27
C SER A 42 -13.04 -16.92 4.22
N ASN A 43 -12.40 -16.54 3.12
CA ASN A 43 -10.94 -16.59 2.98
C ASN A 43 -10.23 -15.36 3.53
N LEU A 44 -10.96 -14.28 3.89
CA LEU A 44 -10.38 -13.09 4.50
C LEU A 44 -9.64 -13.46 5.80
N LYS A 45 -8.41 -12.99 5.91
CA LYS A 45 -7.58 -13.15 7.10
C LYS A 45 -7.68 -11.87 7.93
N TRP A 46 -8.55 -11.91 8.93
CA TRP A 46 -8.74 -10.82 9.87
C TRP A 46 -7.67 -10.86 10.96
N GLY A 47 -6.91 -9.76 11.12
CA GLY A 47 -5.97 -9.52 12.21
C GLY A 47 -6.50 -8.45 13.16
N GLY A 48 -5.99 -8.39 14.40
CA GLY A 48 -6.34 -7.34 15.35
C GLY A 48 -5.79 -5.98 14.94
N CYS A 49 -6.43 -4.92 15.43
CA CYS A 49 -5.94 -3.54 15.32
C CYS A 49 -4.84 -3.26 16.36
N PRO A 50 -4.13 -2.10 16.29
CA PRO A 50 -3.26 -1.62 17.36
C PRO A 50 -3.99 -1.51 18.72
N ASP A 51 -3.26 -1.71 19.82
CA ASP A 51 -3.82 -1.82 21.19
C ASP A 51 -4.65 -0.61 21.65
N PHE A 52 -4.43 0.58 21.09
CA PHE A 52 -5.19 1.77 21.44
C PHE A 52 -6.56 1.85 20.73
N MET A 53 -6.77 1.04 19.71
CA MET A 53 -8.05 0.95 19.00
C MET A 53 -9.08 0.16 19.82
N PRO A 54 -10.38 0.29 19.54
CA PRO A 54 -11.41 -0.38 20.32
C PRO A 54 -11.30 -1.90 20.25
N ASP A 55 -11.59 -2.57 21.38
CA ASP A 55 -11.66 -4.02 21.45
C ASP A 55 -12.59 -4.60 20.37
N GLY A 56 -12.16 -5.68 19.72
CA GLY A 56 -12.93 -6.32 18.64
C GLY A 56 -12.78 -5.65 17.27
N CYS A 57 -11.98 -4.60 17.17
CA CYS A 57 -11.53 -4.05 15.89
C CYS A 57 -10.67 -5.06 15.13
N ASN A 58 -10.83 -5.13 13.81
CA ASN A 58 -10.06 -6.04 12.96
C ASN A 58 -9.75 -5.40 11.60
N ILE A 59 -8.61 -5.81 11.04
CA ILE A 59 -8.13 -5.40 9.72
C ILE A 59 -7.92 -6.66 8.86
N ALA A 60 -8.34 -6.61 7.60
CA ALA A 60 -8.02 -7.62 6.61
C ALA A 60 -7.34 -6.97 5.40
N VAL A 61 -6.15 -7.42 5.04
CA VAL A 61 -5.44 -6.94 3.84
C VAL A 61 -6.13 -7.54 2.61
N LEU A 62 -6.48 -6.69 1.66
CA LEU A 62 -7.11 -7.06 0.40
C LEU A 62 -6.10 -7.11 -0.74
N HIS A 63 -5.17 -6.16 -0.75
CA HIS A 63 -4.14 -6.02 -1.76
C HIS A 63 -2.91 -5.31 -1.18
N GLY A 64 -1.74 -5.59 -1.73
CA GLY A 64 -0.48 -4.96 -1.35
C GLY A 64 0.11 -5.49 -0.04
N ASN A 65 1.19 -4.84 0.39
CA ASN A 65 1.87 -5.11 1.65
C ASN A 65 1.68 -3.92 2.60
N PRO A 66 1.08 -4.09 3.80
CA PRO A 66 0.87 -2.99 4.75
C PRO A 66 2.14 -2.21 5.13
N ALA A 67 3.33 -2.83 5.01
CA ALA A 67 4.61 -2.18 5.28
C ALA A 67 5.16 -1.37 4.09
N GLU A 68 4.44 -1.37 2.97
CA GLU A 68 4.84 -0.72 1.71
C GLU A 68 3.73 0.23 1.23
N LYS A 69 3.98 0.91 0.12
CA LYS A 69 3.00 1.80 -0.51
C LYS A 69 1.88 1.03 -1.20
N ASN A 70 0.71 1.68 -1.32
CA ASN A 70 -0.46 1.19 -2.08
C ASN A 70 -1.05 -0.11 -1.52
N ALA A 71 -1.32 -0.13 -0.22
CA ALA A 71 -2.05 -1.22 0.42
C ALA A 71 -3.54 -0.88 0.61
N ASP A 72 -4.39 -1.87 0.33
CA ASP A 72 -5.84 -1.81 0.49
C ASP A 72 -6.29 -2.76 1.60
N ILE A 73 -7.19 -2.28 2.46
CA ILE A 73 -7.72 -3.07 3.57
C ILE A 73 -9.23 -2.99 3.69
N PHE A 74 -9.81 -3.99 4.36
CA PHE A 74 -11.04 -3.80 5.13
C PHE A 74 -10.70 -3.53 6.58
N PHE A 75 -11.35 -2.51 7.13
CA PHE A 75 -11.30 -2.14 8.54
C PHE A 75 -12.68 -2.36 9.15
N LYS A 76 -12.77 -3.23 10.15
CA LYS A 76 -14.02 -3.62 10.80
C LYS A 76 -14.04 -3.17 12.25
N VAL A 77 -15.10 -2.48 12.64
CA VAL A 77 -15.30 -1.92 13.99
C VAL A 77 -16.61 -2.43 14.56
N PRO A 78 -16.65 -2.86 15.83
CA PRO A 78 -17.89 -3.27 16.50
C PRO A 78 -18.91 -2.14 16.55
N ALA A 79 -20.20 -2.53 16.69
CA ALA A 79 -21.27 -1.58 16.95
C ALA A 79 -21.00 -0.73 18.19
N ASN A 80 -21.35 0.54 18.14
CA ASN A 80 -21.18 1.53 19.21
C ASN A 80 -19.74 1.81 19.66
N ALA A 81 -18.73 1.23 18.98
CA ALA A 81 -17.34 1.45 19.34
C ALA A 81 -16.86 2.86 18.96
N ASN A 82 -16.06 3.45 19.85
CA ASN A 82 -15.38 4.71 19.59
C ASN A 82 -13.94 4.43 19.15
N ILE A 83 -13.56 4.98 18.02
CA ILE A 83 -12.18 5.03 17.53
C ILE A 83 -11.57 6.32 18.10
N PRO A 84 -10.55 6.23 18.97
CA PRO A 84 -9.96 7.41 19.60
C PRO A 84 -9.29 8.32 18.58
N MET A 85 -8.98 9.55 19.00
CA MET A 85 -8.20 10.49 18.19
C MET A 85 -6.86 9.88 17.85
N HIS A 86 -6.52 9.87 16.55
CA HIS A 86 -5.27 9.31 16.02
C HIS A 86 -4.92 9.97 14.69
N THR A 87 -3.74 9.67 14.19
CA THR A 87 -3.22 10.14 12.89
C THR A 87 -2.65 8.98 12.09
N HIS A 88 -2.53 9.19 10.78
CA HIS A 88 -1.77 8.33 9.86
C HIS A 88 -0.74 9.16 9.10
N THR A 89 0.44 8.60 8.81
CA THR A 89 1.42 9.27 7.92
C THR A 89 0.94 9.25 6.47
N SER A 90 0.14 8.26 6.08
CA SER A 90 -0.53 8.16 4.79
C SER A 90 -1.87 8.90 4.77
N PRO A 91 -2.25 9.53 3.64
CA PRO A 91 -3.64 9.85 3.44
C PRO A 91 -4.48 8.57 3.28
N GLU A 92 -5.77 8.66 3.63
CA GLU A 92 -6.74 7.58 3.52
C GLU A 92 -7.82 7.91 2.50
N ARG A 93 -8.11 6.99 1.62
CA ARG A 93 -9.33 7.01 0.78
C ARG A 93 -10.25 5.91 1.24
N MET A 94 -11.42 6.28 1.74
CA MET A 94 -12.35 5.39 2.41
C MET A 94 -13.67 5.28 1.67
N ILE A 95 -14.24 4.07 1.68
CA ILE A 95 -15.64 3.82 1.33
C ILE A 95 -16.27 3.07 2.50
N LEU A 96 -17.38 3.57 3.03
CA LEU A 96 -18.16 2.79 3.99
C LEU A 96 -18.89 1.65 3.26
N VAL A 97 -18.52 0.42 3.57
CA VAL A 97 -19.06 -0.80 2.94
C VAL A 97 -20.30 -1.30 3.67
N SER A 98 -20.38 -1.10 5.00
CA SER A 98 -21.60 -1.40 5.77
C SER A 98 -21.61 -0.67 7.12
N GLY A 99 -22.82 -0.46 7.63
CA GLY A 99 -23.07 0.26 8.87
C GLY A 99 -23.27 1.76 8.66
N GLU A 100 -23.12 2.53 9.73
CA GLU A 100 -23.07 3.98 9.72
C GLU A 100 -21.95 4.41 10.66
N ILE A 101 -21.14 5.39 10.26
CA ILE A 101 -20.00 5.87 11.06
C ILE A 101 -19.93 7.39 11.02
N GLU A 102 -19.76 8.00 12.18
CA GLU A 102 -19.46 9.43 12.29
C GLU A 102 -17.95 9.60 12.40
N VAL A 103 -17.38 10.44 11.54
CA VAL A 103 -15.93 10.78 11.52
C VAL A 103 -15.77 12.26 11.82
N THR A 104 -14.84 12.60 12.70
CA THR A 104 -14.53 13.97 13.08
C THR A 104 -13.03 14.22 12.90
N TYR A 105 -12.68 15.09 11.97
CA TYR A 105 -11.31 15.59 11.80
C TYR A 105 -11.08 16.83 12.67
N GLU A 106 -9.88 16.98 13.19
CA GLU A 106 -9.52 18.14 14.01
C GLU A 106 -9.81 19.46 13.26
N GLY A 107 -10.57 20.35 13.94
CA GLY A 107 -10.98 21.63 13.37
C GLY A 107 -12.15 21.58 12.38
N GLU A 108 -12.75 20.41 12.16
CA GLU A 108 -13.91 20.24 11.29
C GLU A 108 -15.17 19.81 12.04
N GLN A 109 -16.32 19.95 11.38
CA GLN A 109 -17.59 19.42 11.92
C GLN A 109 -17.66 17.90 11.68
N PRO A 110 -18.28 17.15 12.61
CA PRO A 110 -18.54 15.72 12.41
C PRO A 110 -19.29 15.44 11.09
N GLN A 111 -18.91 14.38 10.43
CA GLN A 111 -19.55 13.92 9.19
C GLN A 111 -20.01 12.48 9.33
N THR A 112 -21.30 12.24 9.09
CA THR A 112 -21.86 10.89 9.09
C THR A 112 -21.74 10.25 7.72
N LEU A 113 -21.04 9.13 7.65
CA LEU A 113 -20.93 8.29 6.46
C LEU A 113 -21.97 7.18 6.52
N LYS A 114 -22.63 6.92 5.38
CA LYS A 114 -23.54 5.80 5.14
C LYS A 114 -22.95 4.87 4.09
N GLU A 115 -23.52 3.69 3.94
CA GLU A 115 -23.07 2.73 2.91
C GLU A 115 -22.93 3.40 1.55
N GLY A 116 -21.78 3.20 0.91
CA GLY A 116 -21.40 3.82 -0.37
C GLY A 116 -20.85 5.24 -0.24
N SER A 117 -20.82 5.85 0.96
CA SER A 117 -20.17 7.16 1.14
C SER A 117 -18.67 7.06 0.96
N TYR A 118 -18.11 7.99 0.18
CA TYR A 118 -16.67 8.23 0.08
C TYR A 118 -16.23 9.26 1.12
N ALA A 119 -15.08 9.02 1.75
CA ALA A 119 -14.39 10.00 2.59
C ALA A 119 -12.89 10.03 2.26
N TYR A 120 -12.28 11.18 2.48
CA TYR A 120 -10.85 11.39 2.34
C TYR A 120 -10.26 11.96 3.61
N GLY A 121 -9.31 11.25 4.20
CA GLY A 121 -8.50 11.69 5.33
C GLY A 121 -7.13 12.17 4.86
N PRO A 122 -6.79 13.47 5.05
CA PRO A 122 -5.44 13.96 4.75
C PRO A 122 -4.39 13.31 5.67
N ALA A 123 -3.18 13.13 5.13
CA ALA A 123 -2.02 12.69 5.91
C ALA A 123 -1.79 13.58 7.14
N ASN A 124 -1.44 12.97 8.25
CA ASN A 124 -1.12 13.63 9.53
C ASN A 124 -2.24 14.49 10.13
N LYS A 125 -3.48 14.36 9.65
CA LYS A 125 -4.61 15.09 10.24
C LYS A 125 -5.27 14.26 11.34
N PRO A 126 -5.28 14.75 12.61
CA PRO A 126 -5.92 14.04 13.71
C PRO A 126 -7.42 13.86 13.46
N HIS A 127 -7.90 12.65 13.72
CA HIS A 127 -9.32 12.33 13.59
C HIS A 127 -9.75 11.23 14.54
N SER A 128 -11.04 11.21 14.83
CA SER A 128 -11.71 10.18 15.60
C SER A 128 -12.96 9.74 14.86
N ALA A 129 -13.50 8.57 15.24
CA ALA A 129 -14.75 8.13 14.66
C ALA A 129 -15.60 7.35 15.67
N LYS A 130 -16.89 7.25 15.38
CA LYS A 130 -17.84 6.47 16.19
C LYS A 130 -18.72 5.63 15.27
N CYS A 131 -18.65 4.31 15.43
CA CYS A 131 -19.55 3.38 14.75
C CYS A 131 -20.95 3.46 15.35
N GLY A 132 -21.97 3.39 14.52
CA GLY A 132 -23.38 3.36 14.94
C GLY A 132 -23.78 2.07 15.63
N ASP A 133 -25.07 1.78 15.67
CA ASP A 133 -25.68 0.66 16.39
C ASP A 133 -25.50 -0.72 15.69
N ALA A 134 -24.97 -0.74 14.49
CA ALA A 134 -24.55 -1.94 13.77
C ALA A 134 -23.02 -1.91 13.50
N PRO A 135 -22.34 -3.06 13.35
CA PRO A 135 -20.91 -3.08 13.03
C PRO A 135 -20.59 -2.34 11.72
N CYS A 136 -19.52 -1.56 11.74
CA CYS A 136 -19.03 -0.81 10.59
C CYS A 136 -17.94 -1.60 9.85
N VAL A 137 -17.98 -1.58 8.52
CA VAL A 137 -16.87 -2.03 7.68
C VAL A 137 -16.54 -0.95 6.67
N LEU A 138 -15.27 -0.52 6.68
CA LEU A 138 -14.74 0.40 5.70
C LEU A 138 -13.77 -0.35 4.77
N PHE A 139 -13.79 -0.01 3.50
CA PHE A 139 -12.65 -0.18 2.61
C PHE A 139 -11.76 1.05 2.77
N ILE A 140 -10.46 0.86 2.95
CA ILE A 140 -9.49 1.95 3.05
C ILE A 140 -8.32 1.64 2.12
N ALA A 141 -7.97 2.61 1.25
CA ALA A 141 -6.78 2.59 0.42
C ALA A 141 -5.75 3.59 0.97
N PHE A 142 -4.55 3.09 1.26
CA PHE A 142 -3.41 3.87 1.75
C PHE A 142 -2.39 4.10 0.62
N GLU A 143 -1.82 5.30 0.55
CA GLU A 143 -0.75 5.62 -0.42
C GLU A 143 0.64 5.24 0.10
N ASP A 144 0.88 5.44 1.39
CA ASP A 144 2.12 5.11 2.09
C ASP A 144 1.89 3.91 3.04
N PRO A 145 2.93 3.35 3.67
CA PRO A 145 2.77 2.26 4.64
C PRO A 145 1.71 2.53 5.69
N ILE A 146 0.95 1.49 6.04
CA ILE A 146 -0.14 1.60 7.01
C ILE A 146 0.44 1.77 8.41
N ASP A 147 0.07 2.86 9.05
CA ASP A 147 0.33 3.12 10.45
C ASP A 147 -0.92 3.72 11.11
N ALA A 148 -0.92 3.79 12.44
CA ALA A 148 -1.86 4.56 13.21
C ALA A 148 -1.19 4.98 14.53
N MET A 149 -1.23 6.26 14.82
CA MET A 149 -0.56 6.86 15.97
C MET A 149 -1.58 7.59 16.86
N PRO A 150 -1.63 7.29 18.19
CA PRO A 150 -2.50 7.99 19.13
C PRO A 150 -2.11 9.44 19.38
#